data_b18697dd5e63c3f09efeda6b29ed600a
#
_entry.id   b18697dd5e63c3f09efeda6b29ed600a
#
_cell.length_a   1.000
_cell.length_b   1.000
_cell.length_c   1.000
_cell.angle_alpha   90.00
_cell.angle_beta   90.00
_cell.angle_gamma   90.00
#
_symmetry.space_group_name_H-M   'P 1'
#
loop_
_entity.id
_entity.type
_entity.pdbx_description
1 polymer ?
#
loop_
_entity_poly.entity_id
_entity_poly.type
_entity_poly.pdbx_seq_one_letter_code
_entity_poly.pdbx_strand_id
1 'polypeptide(L)'
;GGQVWLKSHPDQAVEVRFDGEIHENWDNGFHYIQHTNYNSVMAVPSDMYVQGYDGKGVAKLRLWQAKAPDFDMSSFSLGNYNTAMSKNANAELISKVLYPNDNHVEGKILRLRQQYFLSAASIGDIVQNHLSSYATLENLPDKVAIQLNDTHPTLAIPEMMRILLDECGFDWD
;
A
#
# COMPACT_ATOMS: atom_id res chain seq x y z
N GLY A 1 22.27 -13.93 2.04
CA GLY A 1 21.25 -14.43 1.28
C GLY A 1 20.60 -13.53 0.26
N GLY A 2 19.32 -13.77 0.01
CA GLY A 2 18.55 -13.16 -1.08
C GLY A 2 18.41 -11.63 -1.06
N GLN A 3 18.66 -10.99 0.06
CA GLN A 3 18.57 -9.52 0.19
C GLN A 3 19.60 -8.76 -0.68
N VAL A 4 20.69 -9.40 -1.07
CA VAL A 4 21.73 -8.80 -1.93
C VAL A 4 21.20 -8.51 -3.35
N TRP A 5 20.16 -9.21 -3.76
CA TRP A 5 19.54 -9.06 -5.09
C TRP A 5 18.37 -8.07 -5.12
N LEU A 6 17.98 -7.55 -3.97
CA LEU A 6 16.88 -6.60 -3.83
C LEU A 6 17.43 -5.17 -3.78
N LYS A 7 16.93 -4.33 -4.68
CA LYS A 7 17.19 -2.89 -4.68
C LYS A 7 16.01 -2.17 -4.03
N SER A 8 16.24 -1.56 -2.88
CA SER A 8 15.22 -0.78 -2.18
C SER A 8 15.05 0.60 -2.78
N HIS A 9 13.81 1.09 -2.85
CA HIS A 9 13.43 2.40 -3.36
C HIS A 9 12.55 3.17 -2.35
N PRO A 10 13.13 3.70 -1.27
CA PRO A 10 12.35 4.42 -0.25
C PRO A 10 11.65 5.68 -0.79
N ASP A 11 12.20 6.28 -1.86
CA ASP A 11 11.64 7.41 -2.59
C ASP A 11 10.33 7.10 -3.33
N GLN A 12 10.02 5.81 -3.52
CA GLN A 12 8.80 5.32 -4.15
C GLN A 12 7.85 4.67 -3.14
N ALA A 13 7.99 5.00 -1.86
CA ALA A 13 7.12 4.44 -0.82
C ALA A 13 5.67 4.91 -1.00
N VAL A 14 4.74 4.00 -0.74
CA VAL A 14 3.29 4.26 -0.78
C VAL A 14 2.75 4.28 0.65
N GLU A 15 1.98 5.31 1.00
CA GLU A 15 1.26 5.33 2.27
C GLU A 15 0.06 4.40 2.21
N VAL A 16 -0.06 3.51 3.20
CA VAL A 16 -1.22 2.64 3.41
C VAL A 16 -1.86 2.99 4.74
N ARG A 17 -3.16 3.28 4.72
CA ARG A 17 -3.92 3.73 5.88
C ARG A 17 -4.78 2.61 6.43
N PHE A 18 -4.70 2.43 7.73
CA PHE A 18 -5.47 1.42 8.47
C PHE A 18 -6.30 2.09 9.55
N ASP A 19 -7.41 1.45 9.90
CA ASP A 19 -8.29 1.89 10.97
C ASP A 19 -8.87 3.31 10.74
N GLY A 20 -9.23 4.01 11.78
CA GLY A 20 -9.74 5.37 11.70
C GLY A 20 -11.24 5.44 11.47
N GLU A 21 -11.68 6.60 11.03
CA GLU A 21 -13.09 6.94 10.85
C GLU A 21 -13.32 7.47 9.44
N ILE A 22 -14.42 7.04 8.83
CA ILE A 22 -14.85 7.51 7.51
C ILE A 22 -16.04 8.46 7.70
N HIS A 23 -15.91 9.65 7.16
CA HIS A 23 -16.94 10.68 7.15
C HIS A 23 -17.39 10.93 5.72
N GLU A 24 -18.68 10.78 5.50
CA GLU A 24 -19.35 11.14 4.26
C GLU A 24 -19.82 12.59 4.37
N ASN A 25 -19.41 13.43 3.43
CA ASN A 25 -19.71 14.85 3.44
C ASN A 25 -20.35 15.29 2.12
N TRP A 26 -21.20 16.31 2.22
CA TRP A 26 -21.80 16.99 1.08
C TRP A 26 -21.55 18.49 1.22
N ASP A 27 -20.88 19.08 0.23
CA ASP A 27 -20.66 20.52 0.17
C ASP A 27 -21.06 21.05 -1.20
N ASN A 28 -22.04 21.97 -1.21
CA ASN A 28 -22.57 22.60 -2.44
C ASN A 28 -22.96 21.58 -3.54
N GLY A 29 -23.45 20.40 -3.17
CA GLY A 29 -23.83 19.34 -4.07
C GLY A 29 -22.68 18.40 -4.46
N PHE A 30 -21.47 18.66 -3.99
CA PHE A 30 -20.35 17.74 -4.12
C PHE A 30 -20.31 16.75 -2.97
N HIS A 31 -20.29 15.47 -3.32
CA HIS A 31 -20.07 14.37 -2.40
C HIS A 31 -18.58 14.09 -2.26
N TYR A 32 -18.07 13.97 -1.03
CA TYR A 32 -16.70 13.56 -0.78
C TYR A 32 -16.57 12.75 0.51
N ILE A 33 -15.59 11.85 0.49
CA ILE A 33 -15.26 11.00 1.62
C ILE A 33 -14.02 11.53 2.30
N GLN A 34 -14.06 11.59 3.63
CA GLN A 34 -12.93 11.99 4.46
C GLN A 34 -12.55 10.85 5.39
N HIS A 35 -11.29 10.44 5.35
CA HIS A 35 -10.72 9.45 6.25
C HIS A 35 -9.88 10.16 7.32
N THR A 36 -10.22 9.99 8.59
CA THR A 36 -9.57 10.65 9.73
C THR A 36 -9.14 9.65 10.79
N ASN A 37 -8.24 10.06 11.69
CA ASN A 37 -7.75 9.25 12.81
C ASN A 37 -7.19 7.86 12.43
N TYR A 38 -6.68 7.74 11.20
CA TYR A 38 -6.10 6.51 10.69
C TYR A 38 -4.66 6.31 11.17
N ASN A 39 -4.21 5.06 11.10
CA ASN A 39 -2.82 4.68 11.29
C ASN A 39 -2.12 4.53 9.94
N SER A 40 -1.05 5.29 9.72
CA SER A 40 -0.26 5.18 8.49
C SER A 40 0.83 4.12 8.61
N VAL A 41 0.98 3.34 7.56
CA VAL A 41 2.12 2.44 7.35
C VAL A 41 2.71 2.75 5.99
N MET A 42 4.03 2.89 5.92
CA MET A 42 4.72 3.11 4.65
C MET A 42 5.08 1.78 4.01
N ALA A 43 4.59 1.55 2.81
CA ALA A 43 4.98 0.43 1.98
C ALA A 43 6.22 0.82 1.16
N VAL A 44 7.37 0.29 1.53
CA VAL A 44 8.64 0.57 0.86
C VAL A 44 8.93 -0.53 -0.15
N PRO A 45 9.03 -0.21 -1.46
CA PRO A 45 9.29 -1.21 -2.47
C PRO A 45 10.76 -1.62 -2.52
N SER A 46 10.97 -2.90 -2.80
CA SER A 46 12.27 -3.47 -3.16
C SER A 46 12.12 -4.30 -4.42
N ASP A 47 12.94 -4.01 -5.41
CA ASP A 47 12.85 -4.61 -6.73
C ASP A 47 13.94 -5.68 -6.93
N MET A 48 13.54 -6.80 -7.49
CA MET A 48 14.42 -7.83 -8.04
C MET A 48 14.16 -7.90 -9.55
N TYR A 49 15.24 -7.86 -10.32
CA TYR A 49 15.18 -7.94 -11.77
C TYR A 49 15.52 -9.36 -12.24
N VAL A 50 14.65 -9.91 -13.07
CA VAL A 50 14.80 -11.26 -13.64
C VAL A 50 14.99 -11.11 -15.13
N GLN A 51 16.15 -11.56 -15.62
CA GLN A 51 16.48 -11.54 -17.03
C GLN A 51 15.63 -12.57 -17.79
N GLY A 52 15.06 -12.15 -18.90
CA GLY A 52 14.33 -13.03 -19.80
C GLY A 52 15.24 -13.94 -20.62
N TYR A 53 14.63 -14.86 -21.35
CA TYR A 53 15.32 -15.79 -22.23
C TYR A 53 16.20 -15.05 -23.27
N ASP A 54 17.42 -15.53 -23.46
CA ASP A 54 18.43 -14.90 -24.33
C ASP A 54 18.75 -13.43 -24.03
N GLY A 55 18.52 -12.96 -22.80
CA GLY A 55 18.76 -11.58 -22.44
C GLY A 55 17.80 -10.58 -23.07
N LYS A 56 16.72 -11.06 -23.67
CA LYS A 56 15.68 -10.24 -24.30
C LYS A 56 14.62 -9.85 -23.26
N GLY A 57 14.72 -8.66 -22.75
CA GLY A 57 13.79 -8.14 -21.76
C GLY A 57 14.18 -8.47 -20.31
N VAL A 58 13.58 -7.75 -19.40
CA VAL A 58 13.78 -7.90 -17.95
C VAL A 58 12.41 -7.81 -17.28
N ALA A 59 12.07 -8.81 -16.49
CA ALA A 59 10.93 -8.73 -15.60
C ALA A 59 11.33 -8.12 -14.26
N LYS A 60 10.47 -7.31 -13.70
CA LYS A 60 10.65 -6.72 -12.36
C LYS A 60 9.68 -7.37 -11.39
N LEU A 61 10.21 -7.98 -10.33
CA LEU A 61 9.45 -8.43 -9.18
C LEU A 61 9.58 -7.37 -8.09
N ARG A 62 8.48 -6.71 -7.74
CA ARG A 62 8.43 -5.72 -6.67
C ARG A 62 7.86 -6.33 -5.40
N LEU A 63 8.63 -6.26 -4.33
CA LEU A 63 8.25 -6.69 -2.99
C LEU A 63 8.06 -5.48 -2.08
N TRP A 64 7.17 -5.60 -1.10
CA TRP A 64 6.81 -4.50 -0.21
C TRP A 64 7.22 -4.81 1.23
N GLN A 65 7.89 -3.84 1.85
CA GLN A 65 8.22 -3.87 3.26
C GLN A 65 7.42 -2.81 4.00
N ALA A 66 6.70 -3.21 5.05
CA ALA A 66 5.99 -2.29 5.91
C ALA A 66 6.97 -1.61 6.89
N LYS A 67 6.90 -0.29 6.95
CA LYS A 67 7.64 0.54 7.90
C LYS A 67 6.72 1.55 8.53
N ALA A 68 7.02 1.96 9.77
CA ALA A 68 6.35 3.12 10.34
C ALA A 68 6.68 4.36 9.50
N PRO A 69 5.73 5.33 9.41
CA PRO A 69 6.06 6.67 8.92
C PRO A 69 7.23 7.20 9.74
N ASP A 70 8.04 8.08 9.14
CA ASP A 70 9.29 8.56 9.70
C ASP A 70 9.22 8.75 11.22
N PHE A 71 10.23 8.20 11.87
CA PHE A 71 10.42 8.22 13.30
C PHE A 71 10.17 9.66 13.78
N ASP A 72 9.06 9.89 14.46
CA ASP A 72 8.76 11.19 15.04
C ASP A 72 9.80 11.51 16.13
N MET A 73 10.88 12.16 15.70
CA MET A 73 11.97 12.61 16.57
C MET A 73 11.44 13.48 17.72
N SER A 74 10.25 14.10 17.55
CA SER A 74 9.61 14.89 18.58
C SER A 74 9.07 14.00 19.70
N SER A 75 8.42 12.91 19.36
CA SER A 75 7.97 11.90 20.34
C SER A 75 9.15 11.24 21.05
N PHE A 76 10.27 11.03 20.34
CA PHE A 76 11.50 10.50 20.93
C PHE A 76 12.13 11.48 21.91
N SER A 77 12.20 12.75 21.54
CA SER A 77 12.74 13.83 22.40
C SER A 77 11.91 14.09 23.65
N LEU A 78 10.60 13.79 23.62
CA LEU A 78 9.68 13.90 24.76
C LEU A 78 9.69 12.67 25.69
N GLY A 79 10.56 11.68 25.43
CA GLY A 79 10.69 10.48 26.26
C GLY A 79 9.63 9.40 26.02
N ASN A 80 8.83 9.52 24.98
CA ASN A 80 7.80 8.54 24.58
C ASN A 80 8.37 7.37 23.75
N TYR A 81 9.54 6.85 24.15
CA TYR A 81 10.25 5.79 23.45
C TYR A 81 9.41 4.53 23.23
N ASN A 82 8.67 4.12 24.27
CA ASN A 82 7.88 2.89 24.21
C ASN A 82 6.75 2.99 23.17
N THR A 83 6.11 4.15 23.05
CA THR A 83 5.03 4.38 22.06
C THR A 83 5.57 4.42 20.64
N ALA A 84 6.70 5.09 20.41
CA ALA A 84 7.34 5.14 19.11
C ALA A 84 7.84 3.76 18.67
N MET A 85 8.47 3.01 19.56
CA MET A 85 8.94 1.65 19.29
C MET A 85 7.78 0.66 19.06
N SER A 86 6.68 0.77 19.81
CA SER A 86 5.51 -0.11 19.60
C SER A 86 4.81 0.15 18.27
N LYS A 87 4.69 1.40 17.86
CA LYS A 87 4.13 1.76 16.53
C LYS A 87 4.98 1.19 15.39
N ASN A 88 6.30 1.31 15.50
CA ASN A 88 7.21 0.73 14.51
C ASN A 88 7.13 -0.79 14.46
N ALA A 89 7.13 -1.44 15.62
CA ALA A 89 7.03 -2.89 15.72
C ALA A 89 5.70 -3.41 15.13
N ASN A 90 4.58 -2.73 15.40
CA ASN A 90 3.27 -3.09 14.86
C ASN A 90 3.19 -2.91 13.33
N ALA A 91 3.78 -1.84 12.80
CA ALA A 91 3.86 -1.64 11.35
C ALA A 91 4.69 -2.76 10.69
N GLU A 92 5.84 -3.07 11.24
CA GLU A 92 6.74 -4.09 10.69
C GLU A 92 6.17 -5.51 10.73
N LEU A 93 5.28 -5.83 11.69
CA LEU A 93 4.61 -7.13 11.75
C LEU A 93 3.87 -7.48 10.46
N ILE A 94 3.31 -6.48 9.76
CA ILE A 94 2.57 -6.68 8.51
C ILE A 94 3.41 -7.40 7.45
N SER A 95 4.70 -7.08 7.34
CA SER A 95 5.59 -7.69 6.34
C SER A 95 6.58 -8.72 6.90
N LYS A 96 6.70 -8.85 8.23
CA LYS A 96 7.66 -9.76 8.86
C LYS A 96 7.11 -11.17 9.12
N VAL A 97 5.80 -11.29 9.36
CA VAL A 97 5.16 -12.56 9.68
C VAL A 97 4.64 -13.22 8.41
N LEU A 98 5.21 -14.35 8.05
CA LEU A 98 4.74 -15.16 6.93
C LEU A 98 3.66 -16.13 7.41
N TYR A 99 2.49 -16.10 6.75
CA TYR A 99 1.33 -16.96 7.06
C TYR A 99 0.99 -17.02 8.56
N PRO A 100 0.53 -15.91 9.17
CA PRO A 100 0.10 -15.93 10.56
C PRO A 100 -1.03 -16.96 10.76
N ASN A 101 -1.00 -17.63 11.91
CA ASN A 101 -2.06 -18.57 12.27
C ASN A 101 -3.39 -17.82 12.42
N ASP A 102 -4.42 -18.26 11.70
CA ASP A 102 -5.74 -17.64 11.67
C ASP A 102 -6.83 -18.40 12.49
N ASN A 103 -6.40 -19.27 13.39
CA ASN A 103 -7.32 -19.91 14.34
C ASN A 103 -7.87 -18.91 15.38
N HIS A 104 -7.21 -17.75 15.54
CA HIS A 104 -7.58 -16.68 16.47
C HIS A 104 -7.92 -15.39 15.71
N VAL A 105 -8.73 -14.53 16.35
CA VAL A 105 -9.18 -13.25 15.75
C VAL A 105 -8.00 -12.36 15.35
N GLU A 106 -6.99 -12.28 16.21
CA GLU A 106 -5.78 -11.47 15.97
C GLU A 106 -5.04 -11.91 14.71
N GLY A 107 -4.93 -13.21 14.49
CA GLY A 107 -4.31 -13.77 13.29
C GLY A 107 -5.11 -13.48 12.03
N LYS A 108 -6.44 -13.55 12.10
CA LYS A 108 -7.32 -13.18 10.98
C LYS A 108 -7.18 -11.70 10.64
N ILE A 109 -7.17 -10.83 11.64
CA ILE A 109 -6.96 -9.38 11.45
C ILE A 109 -5.61 -9.12 10.81
N LEU A 110 -4.54 -9.75 11.30
CA LEU A 110 -3.21 -9.58 10.72
C LEU A 110 -3.16 -10.04 9.25
N ARG A 111 -3.76 -11.18 8.91
CA ARG A 111 -3.85 -11.65 7.52
C ARG A 111 -4.62 -10.69 6.63
N LEU A 112 -5.74 -10.16 7.11
CA LEU A 112 -6.51 -9.16 6.36
C LEU A 112 -5.69 -7.87 6.13
N ARG A 113 -4.98 -7.41 7.16
CA ARG A 113 -4.07 -6.26 7.04
C ARG A 113 -2.95 -6.51 6.03
N GLN A 114 -2.38 -7.71 5.99
CA GLN A 114 -1.36 -8.09 5.01
C GLN A 114 -1.92 -8.07 3.59
N GLN A 115 -3.12 -8.59 3.38
CA GLN A 115 -3.79 -8.58 2.07
C GLN A 115 -4.10 -7.16 1.60
N TYR A 116 -4.65 -6.34 2.49
CA TYR A 116 -4.92 -4.92 2.18
C TYR A 116 -3.63 -4.15 1.92
N PHE A 117 -2.60 -4.33 2.74
CA PHE A 117 -1.29 -3.69 2.56
C PHE A 117 -0.69 -3.98 1.18
N LEU A 118 -0.67 -5.23 0.76
CA LEU A 118 -0.16 -5.63 -0.55
C LEU A 118 -0.98 -5.00 -1.68
N SER A 119 -2.31 -5.06 -1.58
CA SER A 119 -3.20 -4.52 -2.60
C SER A 119 -3.08 -3.00 -2.69
N ALA A 120 -3.15 -2.29 -1.58
CA ALA A 120 -3.07 -0.83 -1.52
C ALA A 120 -1.71 -0.32 -2.03
N ALA A 121 -0.62 -0.94 -1.61
CA ALA A 121 0.72 -0.59 -2.08
C ALA A 121 0.87 -0.78 -3.60
N SER A 122 0.42 -1.93 -4.11
CA SER A 122 0.55 -2.27 -5.53
C SER A 122 -0.34 -1.40 -6.42
N ILE A 123 -1.60 -1.17 -6.04
CA ILE A 123 -2.52 -0.31 -6.80
C ILE A 123 -2.06 1.15 -6.74
N GLY A 124 -1.64 1.65 -5.57
CA GLY A 124 -1.09 2.99 -5.43
C GLY A 124 0.13 3.22 -6.32
N ASP A 125 1.06 2.26 -6.37
CA ASP A 125 2.24 2.30 -7.25
C ASP A 125 1.85 2.32 -8.73
N ILE A 126 0.90 1.50 -9.14
CA ILE A 126 0.40 1.47 -10.53
C ILE A 126 -0.19 2.83 -10.91
N VAL A 127 -1.05 3.40 -10.09
CA VAL A 127 -1.69 4.69 -10.34
C VAL A 127 -0.66 5.82 -10.38
N GLN A 128 0.27 5.88 -9.45
CA GLN A 128 1.33 6.90 -9.44
C GLN A 128 2.24 6.81 -10.67
N ASN A 129 2.65 5.61 -11.04
CA ASN A 129 3.48 5.40 -12.25
C ASN A 129 2.73 5.77 -13.51
N HIS A 130 1.43 5.47 -13.58
CA HIS A 130 0.60 5.85 -14.73
C HIS A 130 0.50 7.37 -14.84
N LEU A 131 0.15 8.06 -13.76
CA LEU A 131 0.04 9.52 -13.72
C LEU A 131 1.36 10.22 -14.07
N SER A 132 2.50 9.69 -13.65
CA SER A 132 3.80 10.22 -14.01
C SER A 132 4.10 10.13 -15.51
N SER A 133 3.46 9.20 -16.21
CA SER A 133 3.68 8.96 -17.65
C SER A 133 2.63 9.64 -18.54
N TYR A 134 1.38 9.73 -18.07
CA TYR A 134 0.24 10.13 -18.91
C TYR A 134 -0.53 11.35 -18.40
N ALA A 135 -0.31 11.79 -17.17
CA ALA A 135 -0.99 12.91 -16.51
C ALA A 135 -2.53 12.83 -16.44
N THR A 136 -3.12 11.70 -16.79
CA THR A 136 -4.56 11.40 -16.70
C THR A 136 -4.77 9.94 -16.35
N LEU A 137 -5.89 9.61 -15.71
CA LEU A 137 -6.31 8.23 -15.44
C LEU A 137 -7.38 7.73 -16.42
N GLU A 138 -7.92 8.59 -17.28
CA GLU A 138 -8.96 8.20 -18.26
C GLU A 138 -8.51 7.09 -19.19
N ASN A 139 -7.23 7.07 -19.55
CA ASN A 139 -6.65 6.04 -20.42
C ASN A 139 -6.00 4.88 -19.64
N LEU A 140 -6.20 4.79 -18.33
CA LEU A 140 -5.65 3.71 -17.52
C LEU A 140 -6.04 2.31 -18.04
N PRO A 141 -7.31 2.04 -18.44
CA PRO A 141 -7.71 0.73 -18.96
C PRO A 141 -7.00 0.33 -20.25
N ASP A 142 -6.55 1.30 -21.04
CA ASP A 142 -5.84 1.05 -22.30
C ASP A 142 -4.35 0.74 -22.11
N LYS A 143 -3.80 1.13 -20.98
CA LYS A 143 -2.36 1.08 -20.71
C LYS A 143 -1.95 0.07 -19.64
N VAL A 144 -2.88 -0.34 -18.79
CA VAL A 144 -2.60 -1.20 -17.64
C VAL A 144 -3.51 -2.40 -17.64
N ALA A 145 -2.93 -3.58 -17.50
CA ALA A 145 -3.64 -4.83 -17.24
C ALA A 145 -3.24 -5.36 -15.86
N ILE A 146 -4.21 -5.65 -15.02
CA ILE A 146 -4.00 -6.14 -13.66
C ILE A 146 -4.53 -7.56 -13.57
N GLN A 147 -3.65 -8.51 -13.24
CA GLN A 147 -4.04 -9.88 -12.96
C GLN A 147 -3.97 -10.13 -11.46
N LEU A 148 -5.06 -10.59 -10.88
CA LEU A 148 -5.12 -11.02 -9.49
C LEU A 148 -4.87 -12.53 -9.43
N ASN A 149 -3.86 -12.94 -8.67
CA ASN A 149 -3.52 -14.32 -8.49
C ASN A 149 -4.10 -14.85 -7.18
N ASP A 150 -5.03 -15.80 -7.27
CA ASP A 150 -5.83 -16.28 -6.15
C ASP A 150 -6.76 -15.19 -5.55
N THR A 151 -7.36 -15.48 -4.39
CA THR A 151 -8.30 -14.60 -3.68
C THR A 151 -7.64 -13.60 -2.75
N HIS A 152 -6.36 -13.80 -2.41
CA HIS A 152 -5.62 -12.95 -1.47
C HIS A 152 -5.59 -11.47 -1.87
N PRO A 153 -5.37 -11.09 -3.17
CA PRO A 153 -5.36 -9.71 -3.59
C PRO A 153 -6.73 -9.15 -4.02
N THR A 154 -7.83 -9.80 -3.68
CA THR A 154 -9.20 -9.37 -4.07
C THR A 154 -9.51 -7.94 -3.62
N LEU A 155 -8.92 -7.49 -2.50
CA LEU A 155 -9.06 -6.11 -2.02
C LEU A 155 -8.48 -5.04 -2.98
N ALA A 156 -7.74 -5.45 -4.01
CA ALA A 156 -7.30 -4.54 -5.07
C ALA A 156 -8.48 -3.89 -5.83
N ILE A 157 -9.61 -4.60 -5.95
CA ILE A 157 -10.81 -4.08 -6.63
C ILE A 157 -11.41 -2.89 -5.86
N PRO A 158 -11.83 -3.03 -4.60
CA PRO A 158 -12.36 -1.89 -3.85
C PRO A 158 -11.30 -0.80 -3.61
N GLU A 159 -10.02 -1.15 -3.52
CA GLU A 159 -8.96 -0.14 -3.38
C GLU A 159 -8.81 0.72 -4.64
N MET A 160 -8.86 0.12 -5.83
CA MET A 160 -8.87 0.89 -7.07
C MET A 160 -10.09 1.81 -7.14
N MET A 161 -11.27 1.31 -6.75
CA MET A 161 -12.48 2.13 -6.68
C MET A 161 -12.31 3.29 -5.71
N ARG A 162 -11.79 3.05 -4.52
CA ARG A 162 -11.53 4.10 -3.53
C ARG A 162 -10.61 5.20 -4.08
N ILE A 163 -9.52 4.82 -4.74
CA ILE A 163 -8.59 5.79 -5.32
C ILE A 163 -9.28 6.62 -6.41
N LEU A 164 -9.99 5.96 -7.32
CA LEU A 164 -10.64 6.66 -8.43
C LEU A 164 -11.76 7.59 -7.95
N LEU A 165 -12.63 7.11 -7.07
CA LEU A 165 -13.79 7.87 -6.61
C LEU A 165 -13.43 8.91 -5.54
N ASP A 166 -12.73 8.48 -4.48
CA ASP A 166 -12.53 9.30 -3.28
C ASP A 166 -11.33 10.23 -3.39
N GLU A 167 -10.25 9.81 -4.07
CA GLU A 167 -9.04 10.61 -4.20
C GLU A 167 -8.94 11.36 -5.53
N CYS A 168 -9.41 10.76 -6.62
CA CYS A 168 -9.30 11.33 -7.96
C CYS A 168 -10.58 12.01 -8.45
N GLY A 169 -11.70 11.84 -7.74
CA GLY A 169 -12.97 12.52 -8.05
C GLY A 169 -13.67 12.03 -9.30
N PHE A 170 -13.45 10.77 -9.70
CA PHE A 170 -14.23 10.15 -10.77
C PHE A 170 -15.67 9.92 -10.31
N ASP A 171 -16.59 10.00 -11.24
CA ASP A 171 -17.97 9.61 -11.02
C ASP A 171 -18.12 8.08 -11.06
N TRP A 172 -19.24 7.60 -10.54
CA TRP A 172 -19.53 6.17 -10.51
C TRP A 172 -19.84 5.57 -11.89
N ASP A 173 -20.30 6.38 -12.86
CA ASP A 173 -20.76 5.97 -14.19
C ASP A 173 -19.61 5.89 -15.22
#